data_abdd9b9a6298ec3809ffd2ee5eae51f3
#
_entry.id   abdd9b9a6298ec3809ffd2ee5eae51f3
#
_cell.length_a   1.000
_cell.length_b   1.000
_cell.length_c   1.000
_cell.angle_alpha   90.00
_cell.angle_beta   90.00
_cell.angle_gamma   90.00
#
_symmetry.space_group_name_H-M   'P 1'
#
loop_
_entity.id
_entity.type
_entity.pdbx_description
1 polymer ?
#
loop_
_entity_poly.entity_id
_entity_poly.type
_entity_poly.pdbx_seq_one_letter_code
_entity_poly.pdbx_strand_id
1 'polypeptide(L)'
;VSAMERANDVDLAQFRRWYSQSGTPELLISDAYDEQTHTYRLTVSQSTPPTADQMEKVNLHIPLKIALYDAKGTKQMLQHNGELLSDVLNVTEKDQVFEFHGIYGRPIPALLCDFSAPVKLDYDYTTEQLLGLLKFADNQFARWDAAQMLFTQELRRNVAHFQQGEAFEISPDVLTALAHVLENYEQDIELATLILTLPKDIEFAESFKTCLLYTSDAADEL
;
A
#
# COMPACT_ATOMS: atom_id res chain seq x y z
N VAL A 1 21.63 -16.45 5.29
CA VAL A 1 21.19 -16.68 3.90
C VAL A 1 21.73 -18.01 3.37
N SER A 2 23.07 -18.30 3.37
CA SER A 2 23.64 -19.55 2.80
C SER A 2 23.09 -20.85 3.40
N ALA A 3 22.71 -20.84 4.68
CA ALA A 3 22.07 -22.00 5.30
C ALA A 3 20.63 -22.19 4.77
N MET A 4 19.93 -21.08 4.53
CA MET A 4 18.57 -21.08 3.96
C MET A 4 18.58 -21.57 2.50
N GLU A 5 19.55 -21.12 1.70
CA GLU A 5 19.73 -21.58 0.32
C GLU A 5 19.90 -23.10 0.28
N ARG A 6 20.81 -23.63 1.09
CA ARG A 6 21.07 -25.08 1.13
C ARG A 6 19.91 -25.90 1.68
N ALA A 7 19.17 -25.36 2.67
CA ALA A 7 18.07 -26.10 3.29
C ALA A 7 16.83 -26.18 2.40
N ASN A 8 16.64 -25.21 1.50
CA ASN A 8 15.45 -25.10 0.67
C ASN A 8 15.74 -25.27 -0.84
N ASP A 9 16.99 -25.50 -1.21
CA ASP A 9 17.45 -25.63 -2.60
C ASP A 9 17.00 -24.43 -3.47
N VAL A 10 17.20 -23.20 -2.95
CA VAL A 10 16.82 -21.94 -3.61
C VAL A 10 18.02 -21.03 -3.77
N ASP A 11 18.05 -20.27 -4.88
CA ASP A 11 19.04 -19.20 -5.10
C ASP A 11 18.55 -17.91 -4.44
N LEU A 12 19.27 -17.43 -3.44
CA LEU A 12 19.02 -16.15 -2.78
C LEU A 12 20.09 -15.10 -3.06
N ALA A 13 20.86 -15.24 -4.16
CA ALA A 13 21.93 -14.31 -4.52
C ALA A 13 21.39 -12.88 -4.69
N GLN A 14 20.25 -12.70 -5.36
CA GLN A 14 19.63 -11.40 -5.52
C GLN A 14 19.07 -10.87 -4.18
N PHE A 15 18.49 -11.72 -3.35
CA PHE A 15 18.00 -11.33 -2.02
C PHE A 15 19.12 -10.84 -1.11
N ARG A 16 20.36 -11.32 -1.26
CA ARG A 16 21.52 -10.83 -0.47
C ARG A 16 21.81 -9.35 -0.69
N ARG A 17 21.35 -8.75 -1.78
CA ARG A 17 21.52 -7.31 -2.05
C ARG A 17 20.90 -6.43 -0.97
N TRP A 18 19.88 -6.90 -0.26
CA TRP A 18 19.29 -6.21 0.90
C TRP A 18 20.30 -5.89 2.02
N TYR A 19 21.39 -6.67 2.11
CA TYR A 19 22.43 -6.48 3.12
C TYR A 19 23.55 -5.53 2.66
N SER A 20 23.62 -5.23 1.37
CA SER A 20 24.72 -4.47 0.78
C SER A 20 24.28 -3.22 0.01
N GLN A 21 22.99 -3.06 -0.23
CA GLN A 21 22.46 -1.89 -0.90
C GLN A 21 21.73 -0.98 0.09
N SER A 22 22.18 0.27 0.16
CA SER A 22 21.55 1.32 0.98
C SER A 22 20.33 1.92 0.28
N GLY A 23 19.49 2.61 1.04
CA GLY A 23 18.28 3.27 0.56
C GLY A 23 17.03 2.39 0.64
N THR A 24 15.87 3.03 0.64
CA THR A 24 14.57 2.35 0.65
C THR A 24 14.07 2.17 -0.77
N PRO A 25 13.77 0.93 -1.21
CA PRO A 25 13.18 0.71 -2.52
C PRO A 25 11.78 1.31 -2.63
N GLU A 26 11.42 1.71 -3.83
CA GLU A 26 10.10 2.24 -4.18
C GLU A 26 9.48 1.32 -5.23
N LEU A 27 8.22 0.95 -5.02
CA LEU A 27 7.40 0.19 -5.97
C LEU A 27 6.32 1.10 -6.53
N LEU A 28 6.41 1.42 -7.80
CA LEU A 28 5.31 2.04 -8.55
C LEU A 28 4.47 0.92 -9.15
N ILE A 29 3.19 0.89 -8.80
CA ILE A 29 2.26 -0.16 -9.21
C ILE A 29 1.09 0.45 -9.98
N SER A 30 0.72 -0.21 -11.07
CA SER A 30 -0.50 0.08 -11.82
C SER A 30 -1.22 -1.20 -12.16
N ASP A 31 -2.52 -1.10 -12.41
CA ASP A 31 -3.35 -2.26 -12.73
C ASP A 31 -4.20 -2.06 -13.98
N ALA A 32 -4.57 -3.16 -14.60
CA ALA A 32 -5.56 -3.22 -15.66
C ALA A 32 -6.47 -4.42 -15.48
N TYR A 33 -7.75 -4.26 -15.80
CA TYR A 33 -8.73 -5.35 -15.77
C TYR A 33 -9.42 -5.47 -17.12
N ASP A 34 -9.37 -6.67 -17.69
CA ASP A 34 -10.08 -7.04 -18.89
C ASP A 34 -11.29 -7.91 -18.52
N GLU A 35 -12.49 -7.32 -18.66
CA GLU A 35 -13.76 -7.98 -18.34
C GLU A 35 -14.08 -9.10 -19.32
N GLN A 36 -13.63 -9.03 -20.57
CA GLN A 36 -13.94 -10.04 -21.59
C GLN A 36 -13.17 -11.34 -21.35
N THR A 37 -11.93 -11.23 -20.92
CA THR A 37 -11.05 -12.37 -20.64
C THR A 37 -11.01 -12.74 -19.16
N HIS A 38 -11.68 -11.96 -18.29
CA HIS A 38 -11.59 -12.08 -16.83
C HIS A 38 -10.15 -12.10 -16.32
N THR A 39 -9.31 -11.23 -16.91
CA THR A 39 -7.90 -11.14 -16.61
C THR A 39 -7.60 -9.84 -15.86
N TYR A 40 -7.01 -9.96 -14.68
CA TYR A 40 -6.45 -8.83 -13.95
C TYR A 40 -4.94 -8.83 -14.10
N ARG A 41 -4.39 -7.68 -14.43
CA ARG A 41 -2.96 -7.50 -14.67
C ARG A 41 -2.41 -6.45 -13.72
N LEU A 42 -1.35 -6.80 -13.02
CA LEU A 42 -0.62 -5.91 -12.13
C LEU A 42 0.77 -5.65 -12.71
N THR A 43 1.08 -4.40 -12.98
CA THR A 43 2.40 -3.98 -13.46
C THR A 43 3.14 -3.34 -12.29
N VAL A 44 4.33 -3.85 -11.99
CA VAL A 44 5.16 -3.43 -10.87
C VAL A 44 6.50 -2.95 -11.39
N SER A 45 6.86 -1.71 -11.09
CA SER A 45 8.17 -1.12 -11.39
C SER A 45 8.91 -0.85 -10.09
N GLN A 46 10.13 -1.39 -9.93
CA GLN A 46 10.97 -1.13 -8.77
C GLN A 46 12.08 -0.14 -9.06
N SER A 47 12.33 0.73 -8.12
CA SER A 47 13.52 1.61 -8.12
C SER A 47 14.04 1.81 -6.71
N THR A 48 15.31 2.18 -6.58
CA THR A 48 15.88 2.62 -5.31
C THR A 48 16.58 3.95 -5.55
N PRO A 49 16.20 5.04 -4.88
CA PRO A 49 16.88 6.33 -5.05
C PRO A 49 18.37 6.25 -4.71
N PRO A 50 19.25 6.98 -5.42
CA PRO A 50 20.64 7.09 -5.07
C PRO A 50 20.83 7.61 -3.63
N THR A 51 21.84 7.10 -2.94
CA THR A 51 22.26 7.57 -1.61
C THR A 51 23.70 8.10 -1.66
N ALA A 52 24.09 8.91 -0.69
CA ALA A 52 25.42 9.55 -0.69
C ALA A 52 26.57 8.53 -0.71
N ASP A 53 26.36 7.35 -0.12
CA ASP A 53 27.31 6.24 -0.05
C ASP A 53 27.22 5.28 -1.26
N GLN A 54 26.11 5.32 -2.03
CA GLN A 54 25.91 4.41 -3.15
C GLN A 54 25.01 5.04 -4.23
N MET A 55 25.64 5.55 -5.28
CA MET A 55 24.97 6.21 -6.38
C MET A 55 24.28 5.23 -7.35
N GLU A 56 24.89 4.08 -7.59
CA GLU A 56 24.34 3.06 -8.47
C GLU A 56 23.53 2.04 -7.68
N LYS A 57 22.33 1.77 -8.14
CA LYS A 57 21.40 0.82 -7.54
C LYS A 57 21.04 -0.28 -8.52
N VAL A 58 20.85 -1.47 -7.99
CA VAL A 58 20.44 -2.64 -8.77
C VAL A 58 19.11 -3.17 -8.24
N ASN A 59 18.39 -3.95 -9.08
CA ASN A 59 17.12 -4.52 -8.69
C ASN A 59 17.27 -5.45 -7.49
N LEU A 60 16.38 -5.31 -6.53
CA LEU A 60 16.28 -6.20 -5.38
C LEU A 60 15.30 -7.35 -5.67
N HIS A 61 15.39 -8.42 -4.91
CA HIS A 61 14.33 -9.40 -4.82
C HIS A 61 13.37 -8.97 -3.71
N ILE A 62 12.19 -8.48 -4.11
CA ILE A 62 11.19 -7.92 -3.22
C ILE A 62 9.99 -8.87 -3.15
N PRO A 63 9.73 -9.51 -2.01
CA PRO A 63 8.52 -10.33 -1.83
C PRO A 63 7.32 -9.40 -1.60
N LEU A 64 6.47 -9.26 -2.59
CA LEU A 64 5.25 -8.46 -2.53
C LEU A 64 4.05 -9.37 -2.26
N LYS A 65 3.57 -9.40 -1.02
CA LYS A 65 2.36 -10.15 -0.66
C LYS A 65 1.12 -9.36 -1.02
N ILE A 66 0.19 -10.00 -1.71
CA ILE A 66 -1.04 -9.37 -2.19
C ILE A 66 -2.28 -10.20 -1.84
N ALA A 67 -3.43 -9.55 -1.87
CA ALA A 67 -4.74 -10.19 -1.94
C ALA A 67 -5.63 -9.41 -2.92
N LEU A 68 -6.55 -10.09 -3.57
CA LEU A 68 -7.56 -9.47 -4.42
C LEU A 68 -8.94 -9.72 -3.81
N TYR A 69 -9.75 -8.68 -3.68
CA TYR A 69 -11.12 -8.77 -3.18
C TYR A 69 -12.12 -8.36 -4.26
N ASP A 70 -13.26 -9.03 -4.29
CA ASP A 70 -14.39 -8.56 -5.10
C ASP A 70 -15.10 -7.35 -4.42
N ALA A 71 -16.06 -6.77 -5.10
CA ALA A 71 -16.83 -5.62 -4.57
C ALA A 71 -17.65 -5.96 -3.30
N LYS A 72 -17.79 -7.23 -2.95
CA LYS A 72 -18.46 -7.70 -1.73
C LYS A 72 -17.50 -8.03 -0.61
N GLY A 73 -16.19 -7.88 -0.87
CA GLY A 73 -15.13 -8.20 0.08
C GLY A 73 -14.74 -9.68 0.12
N THR A 74 -15.16 -10.48 -0.87
CA THR A 74 -14.75 -11.88 -0.96
C THR A 74 -13.35 -11.95 -1.56
N LYS A 75 -12.43 -12.60 -0.85
CA LYS A 75 -11.06 -12.84 -1.33
C LYS A 75 -11.07 -13.78 -2.52
N GLN A 76 -10.44 -13.37 -3.60
CA GLN A 76 -10.34 -14.14 -4.83
C GLN A 76 -9.10 -15.00 -4.84
N MET A 77 -9.18 -16.17 -5.45
CA MET A 77 -8.02 -17.04 -5.65
C MET A 77 -7.12 -16.46 -6.75
N LEU A 78 -5.81 -16.40 -6.45
CA LEU A 78 -4.82 -16.01 -7.44
C LEU A 78 -4.45 -17.21 -8.29
N GLN A 79 -4.73 -17.14 -9.58
CA GLN A 79 -4.42 -18.22 -10.53
C GLN A 79 -3.98 -17.68 -11.89
N HIS A 80 -3.14 -18.45 -12.57
CA HIS A 80 -2.74 -18.18 -13.94
C HIS A 80 -2.85 -19.48 -14.76
N ASN A 81 -3.60 -19.44 -15.87
CA ASN A 81 -3.87 -20.62 -16.72
C ASN A 81 -4.39 -21.85 -15.95
N GLY A 82 -5.18 -21.63 -14.87
CA GLY A 82 -5.75 -22.69 -14.05
C GLY A 82 -4.82 -23.24 -12.95
N GLU A 83 -3.58 -22.75 -12.86
CA GLU A 83 -2.67 -23.07 -11.78
C GLU A 83 -2.77 -22.01 -10.66
N LEU A 84 -2.88 -22.47 -9.41
CA LEU A 84 -2.88 -21.58 -8.26
C LEU A 84 -1.51 -20.93 -8.09
N LEU A 85 -1.52 -19.63 -7.88
CA LEU A 85 -0.33 -18.84 -7.58
C LEU A 85 -0.17 -18.62 -6.07
N SER A 86 1.08 -18.39 -5.66
CA SER A 86 1.35 -17.84 -4.34
C SER A 86 0.76 -16.44 -4.20
N ASP A 87 0.33 -16.08 -3.00
CA ASP A 87 -0.05 -14.71 -2.64
C ASP A 87 1.18 -13.78 -2.47
N VAL A 88 2.39 -14.33 -2.52
CA VAL A 88 3.65 -13.59 -2.52
C VAL A 88 4.24 -13.58 -3.91
N LEU A 89 4.23 -12.40 -4.53
CA LEU A 89 4.83 -12.14 -5.83
C LEU A 89 6.32 -11.83 -5.65
N ASN A 90 7.17 -12.52 -6.41
CA ASN A 90 8.59 -12.25 -6.39
C ASN A 90 8.94 -11.18 -7.42
N VAL A 91 9.09 -9.93 -6.97
CA VAL A 91 9.51 -8.81 -7.83
C VAL A 91 11.03 -8.82 -7.90
N THR A 92 11.58 -9.22 -9.04
CA THR A 92 13.03 -9.39 -9.28
C THR A 92 13.55 -8.51 -10.40
N GLU A 93 12.67 -8.15 -11.34
CA GLU A 93 13.02 -7.32 -12.46
C GLU A 93 12.70 -5.84 -12.18
N LYS A 94 13.28 -4.94 -12.99
CA LYS A 94 12.98 -3.52 -12.90
C LYS A 94 11.50 -3.24 -13.15
N ASP A 95 10.97 -3.84 -14.22
CA ASP A 95 9.57 -3.77 -14.62
C ASP A 95 9.06 -5.20 -14.79
N GLN A 96 8.00 -5.56 -14.09
CA GLN A 96 7.45 -6.91 -14.09
C GLN A 96 5.94 -6.89 -14.13
N VAL A 97 5.33 -7.80 -14.89
CA VAL A 97 3.89 -7.92 -15.03
C VAL A 97 3.45 -9.25 -14.44
N PHE A 98 2.41 -9.19 -13.61
CA PHE A 98 1.74 -10.37 -13.06
C PHE A 98 0.31 -10.42 -13.59
N GLU A 99 -0.09 -11.56 -14.12
CA GLU A 99 -1.42 -11.78 -14.67
C GLU A 99 -2.19 -12.79 -13.84
N PHE A 100 -3.45 -12.48 -13.55
CA PHE A 100 -4.36 -13.32 -12.79
C PHE A 100 -5.61 -13.57 -13.63
N HIS A 101 -5.92 -14.82 -13.87
CA HIS A 101 -7.03 -15.26 -14.68
C HIS A 101 -8.24 -15.69 -13.84
N GLY A 102 -9.44 -15.69 -14.43
CA GLY A 102 -10.66 -16.09 -13.73
C GLY A 102 -11.10 -15.10 -12.65
N ILE A 103 -10.74 -13.83 -12.80
CA ILE A 103 -11.15 -12.74 -11.92
C ILE A 103 -12.48 -12.18 -12.41
N TYR A 104 -13.57 -12.44 -11.70
CA TYR A 104 -14.91 -12.00 -12.08
C TYR A 104 -15.25 -10.66 -11.42
N GLY A 105 -15.26 -9.59 -12.23
CA GLY A 105 -15.38 -8.20 -11.80
C GLY A 105 -14.04 -7.57 -11.45
N ARG A 106 -13.94 -6.23 -11.63
CA ARG A 106 -12.70 -5.50 -11.29
C ARG A 106 -12.40 -5.67 -9.81
N PRO A 107 -11.26 -6.26 -9.43
CA PRO A 107 -10.94 -6.50 -8.03
C PRO A 107 -10.42 -5.24 -7.34
N ILE A 108 -10.47 -5.26 -6.01
CA ILE A 108 -9.79 -4.32 -5.13
C ILE A 108 -8.49 -5.01 -4.68
N PRO A 109 -7.31 -4.53 -5.09
CA PRO A 109 -6.05 -5.12 -4.66
C PRO A 109 -5.68 -4.62 -3.25
N ALA A 110 -5.33 -5.54 -2.35
CA ALA A 110 -4.58 -5.25 -1.15
C ALA A 110 -3.12 -5.55 -1.44
N LEU A 111 -2.29 -4.53 -1.41
CA LEU A 111 -0.87 -4.61 -1.74
C LEU A 111 -0.03 -4.54 -0.46
N LEU A 112 1.14 -5.19 -0.47
CA LEU A 112 2.07 -5.22 0.65
C LEU A 112 1.46 -5.82 1.94
N CYS A 113 0.55 -6.80 1.80
CA CYS A 113 -0.05 -7.49 2.94
C CYS A 113 1.00 -7.96 3.95
N ASP A 114 0.70 -7.86 5.26
CA ASP A 114 1.60 -8.18 6.38
C ASP A 114 2.92 -7.39 6.36
N PHE A 115 2.99 -6.27 5.68
CA PHE A 115 4.23 -5.52 5.48
C PHE A 115 5.36 -6.42 4.97
N SER A 116 5.08 -7.18 3.90
CA SER A 116 5.93 -8.27 3.40
C SER A 116 7.34 -7.84 2.97
N ALA A 117 7.56 -6.55 2.73
CA ALA A 117 8.87 -5.97 2.43
C ALA A 117 8.96 -4.51 2.91
N PRO A 118 10.15 -4.04 3.36
CA PRO A 118 10.35 -2.65 3.78
C PRO A 118 10.55 -1.74 2.56
N VAL A 119 9.48 -1.46 1.85
CA VAL A 119 9.45 -0.66 0.61
C VAL A 119 8.46 0.50 0.74
N LYS A 120 8.65 1.56 -0.04
CA LYS A 120 7.60 2.54 -0.29
C LYS A 120 6.77 2.04 -1.46
N LEU A 121 5.45 2.05 -1.28
CA LEU A 121 4.52 1.61 -2.31
C LEU A 121 3.75 2.82 -2.83
N ASP A 122 3.74 2.99 -4.15
CA ASP A 122 2.97 4.00 -4.86
C ASP A 122 1.96 3.30 -5.78
N TYR A 123 0.70 3.37 -5.37
CA TYR A 123 -0.44 2.88 -6.14
C TYR A 123 -1.61 3.84 -5.93
N ASP A 124 -2.25 4.25 -7.01
CA ASP A 124 -3.33 5.25 -7.00
C ASP A 124 -4.67 4.61 -6.60
N TYR A 125 -4.84 4.37 -5.30
CA TYR A 125 -6.10 3.88 -4.75
C TYR A 125 -7.21 4.92 -4.87
N THR A 126 -8.36 4.52 -5.39
CA THR A 126 -9.57 5.32 -5.25
C THR A 126 -10.10 5.27 -3.81
N THR A 127 -10.82 6.33 -3.39
CA THR A 127 -11.47 6.36 -2.07
C THR A 127 -12.38 5.14 -1.85
N GLU A 128 -13.11 4.70 -2.90
CA GLU A 128 -13.96 3.52 -2.83
C GLU A 128 -13.17 2.23 -2.56
N GLN A 129 -12.01 2.06 -3.20
CA GLN A 129 -11.13 0.92 -2.94
C GLN A 129 -10.61 0.92 -1.51
N LEU A 130 -10.18 2.07 -0.99
CA LEU A 130 -9.70 2.21 0.39
C LEU A 130 -10.81 1.91 1.41
N LEU A 131 -12.02 2.43 1.20
CA LEU A 131 -13.19 2.12 2.02
C LEU A 131 -13.52 0.63 1.99
N GLY A 132 -13.38 -0.01 0.82
CA GLY A 132 -13.54 -1.45 0.66
C GLY A 132 -12.51 -2.24 1.47
N LEU A 133 -11.21 -1.90 1.35
CA LEU A 133 -10.14 -2.55 2.09
C LEU A 133 -10.32 -2.39 3.61
N LEU A 134 -10.63 -1.18 4.08
CA LEU A 134 -10.89 -0.91 5.49
C LEU A 134 -12.02 -1.79 6.04
N LYS A 135 -13.06 -2.00 5.25
CA LYS A 135 -14.26 -2.74 5.66
C LYS A 135 -14.10 -4.25 5.56
N PHE A 136 -13.46 -4.76 4.51
CA PHE A 136 -13.54 -6.18 4.14
C PHE A 136 -12.22 -6.93 4.19
N ALA A 137 -11.05 -6.25 4.13
CA ALA A 137 -9.80 -6.98 4.08
C ALA A 137 -9.63 -7.86 5.32
N ASP A 138 -9.21 -9.12 5.09
CA ASP A 138 -8.87 -10.06 6.15
C ASP A 138 -7.44 -9.83 6.70
N ASN A 139 -6.66 -8.97 6.02
CA ASN A 139 -5.31 -8.61 6.40
C ASN A 139 -5.31 -7.34 7.27
N GLN A 140 -4.82 -7.42 8.49
CA GLN A 140 -4.79 -6.31 9.47
C GLN A 140 -3.96 -5.13 8.98
N PHE A 141 -2.79 -5.40 8.37
CA PHE A 141 -1.95 -4.34 7.81
C PHE A 141 -2.66 -3.59 6.69
N ALA A 142 -3.29 -4.31 5.74
CA ALA A 142 -4.02 -3.69 4.65
C ALA A 142 -5.20 -2.82 5.13
N ARG A 143 -5.90 -3.23 6.19
CA ARG A 143 -6.96 -2.42 6.82
C ARG A 143 -6.42 -1.16 7.46
N TRP A 144 -5.33 -1.27 8.21
CA TRP A 144 -4.68 -0.13 8.85
C TRP A 144 -4.15 0.85 7.81
N ASP A 145 -3.43 0.36 6.80
CA ASP A 145 -2.83 1.17 5.74
C ASP A 145 -3.90 1.92 4.93
N ALA A 146 -5.01 1.25 4.59
CA ALA A 146 -6.16 1.89 3.94
C ALA A 146 -6.74 3.04 4.79
N ALA A 147 -6.83 2.88 6.10
CA ALA A 147 -7.27 3.95 7.00
C ALA A 147 -6.30 5.13 7.00
N GLN A 148 -4.98 4.88 7.07
CA GLN A 148 -3.96 5.93 7.03
C GLN A 148 -3.99 6.71 5.71
N MET A 149 -4.20 6.01 4.59
CA MET A 149 -4.38 6.65 3.27
C MET A 149 -5.67 7.48 3.21
N LEU A 150 -6.79 6.99 3.73
CA LEU A 150 -8.05 7.75 3.82
C LEU A 150 -7.89 9.02 4.66
N PHE A 151 -7.26 8.92 5.84
CA PHE A 151 -6.98 10.09 6.66
C PHE A 151 -6.09 11.10 5.93
N THR A 152 -5.06 10.62 5.24
CA THR A 152 -4.18 11.49 4.47
C THR A 152 -4.94 12.20 3.34
N GLN A 153 -5.83 11.50 2.61
CA GLN A 153 -6.68 12.11 1.58
C GLN A 153 -7.62 13.18 2.17
N GLU A 154 -8.30 12.87 3.29
CA GLU A 154 -9.19 13.80 3.98
C GLU A 154 -8.44 15.05 4.48
N LEU A 155 -7.30 14.85 5.12
CA LEU A 155 -6.48 15.95 5.62
C LEU A 155 -5.99 16.84 4.48
N ARG A 156 -5.50 16.26 3.38
CA ARG A 156 -5.07 17.03 2.19
C ARG A 156 -6.21 17.85 1.60
N ARG A 157 -7.41 17.25 1.46
CA ARG A 157 -8.59 17.96 0.98
C ARG A 157 -8.91 19.13 1.89
N ASN A 158 -8.90 18.94 3.20
CA ASN A 158 -9.23 19.97 4.16
C ASN A 158 -8.16 21.08 4.25
N VAL A 159 -6.88 20.76 4.05
CA VAL A 159 -5.84 21.79 3.90
C VAL A 159 -6.12 22.68 2.67
N ALA A 160 -6.52 22.08 1.54
CA ALA A 160 -6.87 22.83 0.34
C ALA A 160 -8.11 23.72 0.56
N HIS A 161 -9.16 23.20 1.25
CA HIS A 161 -10.35 23.98 1.62
C HIS A 161 -9.98 25.15 2.53
N PHE A 162 -9.18 24.92 3.56
CA PHE A 162 -8.72 25.96 4.47
C PHE A 162 -7.97 27.09 3.74
N GLN A 163 -7.08 26.74 2.79
CA GLN A 163 -6.35 27.72 1.97
C GLN A 163 -7.27 28.55 1.08
N GLN A 164 -8.47 28.06 0.77
CA GLN A 164 -9.50 28.75 0.00
C GLN A 164 -10.53 29.48 0.88
N GLY A 165 -10.37 29.42 2.21
CA GLY A 165 -11.30 30.02 3.18
C GLY A 165 -12.59 29.23 3.34
N GLU A 166 -12.60 27.96 2.95
CA GLU A 166 -13.73 27.04 3.08
C GLU A 166 -13.73 26.34 4.44
N ALA A 167 -14.90 25.82 4.83
CA ALA A 167 -15.04 25.09 6.10
C ALA A 167 -14.40 23.71 6.04
N PHE A 168 -13.92 23.24 7.20
CA PHE A 168 -13.50 21.87 7.39
C PHE A 168 -14.68 20.91 7.26
N GLU A 169 -14.53 19.86 6.44
CA GLU A 169 -15.57 18.86 6.21
C GLU A 169 -14.96 17.47 6.05
N ILE A 170 -15.53 16.48 6.73
CA ILE A 170 -15.13 15.07 6.59
C ILE A 170 -16.17 14.35 5.73
N SER A 171 -15.70 13.52 4.81
CA SER A 171 -16.57 12.69 3.97
C SER A 171 -17.51 11.83 4.82
N PRO A 172 -18.84 11.84 4.56
CA PRO A 172 -19.78 10.96 5.24
C PRO A 172 -19.44 9.47 5.08
N ASP A 173 -18.87 9.05 3.96
CA ASP A 173 -18.48 7.67 3.72
C ASP A 173 -17.30 7.25 4.62
N VAL A 174 -16.32 8.14 4.81
CA VAL A 174 -15.21 7.92 5.75
C VAL A 174 -15.73 7.85 7.18
N LEU A 175 -16.63 8.75 7.59
CA LEU A 175 -17.25 8.71 8.91
C LEU A 175 -18.01 7.39 9.14
N THR A 176 -18.76 6.94 8.14
CA THR A 176 -19.50 5.67 8.21
C THR A 176 -18.56 4.48 8.35
N ALA A 177 -17.44 4.48 7.60
CA ALA A 177 -16.45 3.40 7.69
C ALA A 177 -15.76 3.38 9.08
N LEU A 178 -15.42 4.54 9.65
CA LEU A 178 -14.83 4.63 10.99
C LEU A 178 -15.84 4.24 12.08
N ALA A 179 -17.11 4.63 11.95
CA ALA A 179 -18.18 4.19 12.85
C ALA A 179 -18.31 2.66 12.86
N HIS A 180 -18.23 2.03 11.68
CA HIS A 180 -18.24 0.57 11.58
C HIS A 180 -17.05 -0.09 12.30
N VAL A 181 -15.86 0.50 12.26
CA VAL A 181 -14.71 0.02 13.04
C VAL A 181 -14.99 0.11 14.54
N LEU A 182 -15.56 1.24 15.00
CA LEU A 182 -15.94 1.44 16.39
C LEU A 182 -17.04 0.48 16.86
N GLU A 183 -18.03 0.19 16.03
CA GLU A 183 -19.12 -0.74 16.37
C GLU A 183 -18.63 -2.19 16.51
N ASN A 184 -17.52 -2.52 15.87
CA ASN A 184 -16.94 -3.86 15.85
C ASN A 184 -15.60 -3.96 16.60
N TYR A 185 -15.25 -2.98 17.43
CA TYR A 185 -13.95 -2.89 18.11
C TYR A 185 -13.64 -4.10 19.00
N GLU A 186 -14.65 -4.75 19.57
CA GLU A 186 -14.49 -5.92 20.45
C GLU A 186 -13.88 -7.14 19.74
N GLN A 187 -13.95 -7.20 18.42
CA GLN A 187 -13.33 -8.28 17.64
C GLN A 187 -11.81 -8.20 17.63
N ASP A 188 -11.25 -6.96 17.64
CA ASP A 188 -9.82 -6.70 17.70
C ASP A 188 -9.60 -5.25 18.19
N ILE A 189 -9.44 -5.11 19.49
CA ILE A 189 -9.29 -3.80 20.16
C ILE A 189 -7.98 -3.12 19.70
N GLU A 190 -6.91 -3.87 19.55
CA GLU A 190 -5.59 -3.33 19.16
C GLU A 190 -5.64 -2.76 17.74
N LEU A 191 -6.18 -3.54 16.82
CA LEU A 191 -6.34 -3.09 15.43
C LEU A 191 -7.29 -1.89 15.32
N ALA A 192 -8.43 -1.90 16.03
CA ALA A 192 -9.36 -0.77 16.04
C ALA A 192 -8.68 0.51 16.54
N THR A 193 -7.86 0.40 17.60
CA THR A 193 -7.09 1.53 18.12
C THR A 193 -6.11 2.08 17.08
N LEU A 194 -5.38 1.19 16.40
CA LEU A 194 -4.43 1.59 15.36
C LEU A 194 -5.13 2.26 14.16
N ILE A 195 -6.23 1.68 13.70
CA ILE A 195 -7.03 2.22 12.60
C ILE A 195 -7.56 3.62 12.91
N LEU A 196 -8.03 3.86 14.15
CA LEU A 196 -8.61 5.14 14.56
C LEU A 196 -7.56 6.19 14.98
N THR A 197 -6.27 5.83 14.96
CA THR A 197 -5.18 6.76 15.22
C THR A 197 -4.82 7.52 13.94
N LEU A 198 -4.83 8.85 14.01
CA LEU A 198 -4.46 9.72 12.89
C LEU A 198 -2.96 9.58 12.55
N PRO A 199 -2.57 9.82 11.29
CA PRO A 199 -1.17 9.95 10.90
C PRO A 199 -0.47 11.01 11.75
N LYS A 200 0.81 10.82 12.03
CA LYS A 200 1.60 11.83 12.74
C LYS A 200 1.81 13.07 11.87
N ASP A 201 1.86 14.23 12.49
CA ASP A 201 2.04 15.52 11.81
C ASP A 201 3.26 15.52 10.87
N ILE A 202 4.37 14.90 11.30
CA ILE A 202 5.59 14.81 10.50
C ILE A 202 5.36 13.93 9.26
N GLU A 203 4.74 12.76 9.41
CA GLU A 203 4.45 11.84 8.31
C GLU A 203 3.47 12.47 7.31
N PHE A 204 2.48 13.20 7.82
CA PHE A 204 1.56 13.95 6.99
C PHE A 204 2.26 15.09 6.23
N ALA A 205 3.11 15.87 6.91
CA ALA A 205 3.86 16.98 6.32
C ALA A 205 4.79 16.50 5.19
N GLU A 206 5.47 15.35 5.35
CA GLU A 206 6.31 14.73 4.32
C GLU A 206 5.53 14.33 3.06
N SER A 207 4.22 14.14 3.17
CA SER A 207 3.35 13.82 2.04
C SER A 207 3.14 14.98 1.05
N PHE A 208 3.52 16.20 1.42
CA PHE A 208 3.42 17.39 0.57
C PHE A 208 4.72 17.69 -0.17
N LYS A 209 4.62 18.08 -1.44
CA LYS A 209 5.78 18.49 -2.27
C LYS A 209 6.37 19.82 -1.82
N THR A 210 5.58 20.65 -1.10
CA THR A 210 5.99 21.96 -0.58
C THR A 210 5.99 21.88 0.95
N CYS A 211 7.02 22.40 1.60
CA CYS A 211 7.14 22.37 3.05
C CYS A 211 5.99 23.16 3.72
N LEU A 212 5.07 22.47 4.35
CA LEU A 212 3.97 23.08 5.12
C LEU A 212 4.46 23.65 6.46
N LEU A 213 5.57 23.15 7.00
CA LEU A 213 6.09 23.52 8.32
C LEU A 213 6.69 24.93 8.36
N TYR A 214 7.05 25.50 7.20
CA TYR A 214 7.65 26.83 7.16
C TYR A 214 6.67 27.97 7.49
N THR A 215 5.37 27.68 7.53
CA THR A 215 4.33 28.68 7.88
C THR A 215 3.94 28.65 9.35
N SER A 216 4.29 27.61 10.12
CA SER A 216 3.96 27.52 11.54
C SER A 216 5.04 28.18 12.43
N ASP A 217 6.31 28.09 12.08
CA ASP A 217 7.42 28.75 12.83
C ASP A 217 7.41 30.27 12.71
N ALA A 218 6.86 30.80 11.61
CA ALA A 218 6.74 32.25 11.45
C ALA A 218 5.58 32.89 12.25
N ALA A 219 4.68 32.09 12.81
CA ALA A 219 3.56 32.57 13.64
C ALA A 219 3.92 32.66 15.13
N ASP A 220 4.96 31.97 15.59
CA ASP A 220 5.40 31.99 16.99
C ASP A 220 6.43 33.10 17.30
N GLU A 221 6.89 33.87 16.29
CA GLU A 221 7.82 35.00 16.44
C GLU A 221 7.14 36.39 16.38
N LEU A 222 5.84 36.47 16.49
CA LEU A 222 5.07 37.74 16.62
C LEU A 222 4.26 37.73 17.92
#